data_e4d41ecc2fd5eb79ba58645cb9148964
#
_entry.id   e4d41ecc2fd5eb79ba58645cb9148964
#
_cell.length_a   1.000
_cell.length_b   1.000
_cell.length_c   1.000
_cell.angle_alpha   90.00
_cell.angle_beta   90.00
_cell.angle_gamma   90.00
#
_symmetry.space_group_name_H-M   'P 1'
#
loop_
_entity.id
_entity.type
_entity.pdbx_description
1 polymer ?
#
loop_
_entity_poly.entity_id
_entity_poly.type
_entity_poly.pdbx_seq_one_letter_code
_entity_poly.pdbx_strand_id
1 'polypeptide(L)'
;MLIHDILGLKEEENVCFVEDSYTSLKNNNISLQYLGNIRNDPEADISGIKDENGNIIGLVLLNSETEESPEFRAIFTNLVSSKMIPNNSDNQFLGIAKSLKLNRIYNTTAKELTDATIEYFSFSLLNRQLCDNCISKKEPYNMVYIESRNARLKRILDKYPPKGELLEICCGNGMSTLPMHEMGYDPLAIDNDRCQICQGLEHDVLKLKRTIILDATKLTSFFPENSFDTIVGFMLGTIYPFNKGIWEQMMFEAVNLLKPGGMILLTVNKKEEMEVLKVALDNNNIEGKMIDNTDEKGIYDQWIYIGTR
;
A
#
# COMPACT_ATOMS: atom_id res chain seq x y z
N MET A 1 10.81 7.69 -12.68
CA MET A 1 10.29 7.15 -11.38
C MET A 1 10.89 7.95 -10.23
N LEU A 2 10.15 8.13 -9.13
CA LEU A 2 10.66 8.88 -7.95
C LEU A 2 12.01 8.38 -7.43
N ILE A 3 12.26 7.07 -7.50
CA ILE A 3 13.56 6.53 -7.04
C ILE A 3 14.72 7.03 -7.90
N HIS A 4 14.52 7.24 -9.20
CA HIS A 4 15.54 7.85 -10.08
C HIS A 4 15.81 9.30 -9.68
N ASP A 5 14.75 10.04 -9.34
CA ASP A 5 14.88 11.44 -8.91
C ASP A 5 15.68 11.55 -7.60
N ILE A 6 15.39 10.67 -6.63
CA ILE A 6 16.13 10.60 -5.34
C ILE A 6 17.62 10.31 -5.57
N LEU A 7 17.94 9.41 -6.50
CA LEU A 7 19.32 9.00 -6.77
C LEU A 7 20.01 9.87 -7.81
N GLY A 8 19.30 10.83 -8.43
CA GLY A 8 19.84 11.68 -9.51
C GLY A 8 20.22 10.88 -10.75
N LEU A 9 19.42 9.89 -11.11
CA LEU A 9 19.63 8.97 -12.23
C LEU A 9 18.77 9.36 -13.42
N LYS A 10 19.19 8.93 -14.61
CA LYS A 10 18.37 9.01 -15.81
C LYS A 10 17.36 7.86 -15.86
N GLU A 11 16.30 8.02 -16.64
CA GLU A 11 15.22 7.01 -16.74
C GLU A 11 15.67 5.66 -17.30
N GLU A 12 16.72 5.65 -18.15
CA GLU A 12 17.29 4.45 -18.74
C GLU A 12 18.21 3.66 -17.79
N GLU A 13 18.61 4.23 -16.65
CA GLU A 13 19.48 3.55 -15.68
C GLU A 13 18.67 2.54 -14.86
N ASN A 14 19.19 1.32 -14.75
CA ASN A 14 18.49 0.25 -14.10
C ASN A 14 18.56 0.35 -12.58
N VAL A 15 17.42 0.22 -11.93
CA VAL A 15 17.29 0.15 -10.48
C VAL A 15 16.41 -1.04 -10.09
N CYS A 16 16.74 -1.69 -8.98
CA CYS A 16 15.88 -2.74 -8.42
C CYS A 16 15.90 -2.69 -6.88
N PHE A 17 14.75 -2.86 -6.26
CA PHE A 17 14.72 -3.21 -4.84
C PHE A 17 15.05 -4.69 -4.70
N VAL A 18 15.88 -5.02 -3.71
CA VAL A 18 16.37 -6.40 -3.50
C VAL A 18 15.25 -7.31 -2.96
N GLU A 19 14.34 -6.76 -2.18
CA GLU A 19 13.15 -7.49 -1.77
C GLU A 19 12.15 -7.60 -2.94
N ASP A 20 11.43 -8.73 -3.01
CA ASP A 20 10.55 -9.08 -4.14
C ASP A 20 9.17 -8.44 -4.10
N SER A 21 8.79 -7.82 -2.98
CA SER A 21 7.48 -7.19 -2.79
C SER A 21 7.53 -6.13 -1.69
N TYR A 22 6.53 -5.23 -1.69
CA TYR A 22 6.38 -4.26 -0.60
C TYR A 22 6.24 -4.95 0.77
N THR A 23 5.57 -6.08 0.82
CA THR A 23 5.35 -6.82 2.07
C THR A 23 6.60 -7.51 2.61
N SER A 24 7.52 -7.95 1.75
CA SER A 24 8.78 -8.56 2.18
C SER A 24 9.76 -7.55 2.80
N LEU A 25 9.62 -6.26 2.49
CA LEU A 25 10.39 -5.18 3.14
C LEU A 25 10.21 -5.12 4.66
N LYS A 26 9.16 -5.71 5.21
CA LYS A 26 8.96 -5.80 6.66
C LYS A 26 10.06 -6.60 7.36
N ASN A 27 10.48 -7.69 6.76
CA ASN A 27 11.46 -8.61 7.34
C ASN A 27 12.87 -8.41 6.78
N ASN A 28 13.00 -7.82 5.60
CA ASN A 28 14.28 -7.56 4.91
C ASN A 28 15.20 -8.79 4.81
N ASN A 29 14.63 -10.00 4.64
CA ASN A 29 15.41 -11.24 4.71
C ASN A 29 16.45 -11.34 3.61
N ILE A 30 16.07 -11.02 2.36
CA ILE A 30 16.96 -11.06 1.21
C ILE A 30 18.02 -9.96 1.34
N SER A 31 17.58 -8.77 1.72
CA SER A 31 18.44 -7.60 1.96
C SER A 31 19.51 -7.88 3.01
N LEU A 32 19.13 -8.45 4.15
CA LEU A 32 20.07 -8.76 5.24
C LEU A 32 21.08 -9.84 4.85
N GLN A 33 20.65 -10.87 4.14
CA GLN A 33 21.53 -11.93 3.63
C GLN A 33 22.53 -11.34 2.63
N TYR A 34 22.07 -10.54 1.68
CA TYR A 34 22.90 -9.94 0.64
C TYR A 34 23.92 -8.96 1.25
N LEU A 35 23.47 -8.03 2.09
CA LEU A 35 24.33 -7.06 2.78
C LEU A 35 25.34 -7.73 3.69
N GLY A 36 24.99 -8.86 4.33
CA GLY A 36 25.91 -9.67 5.11
C GLY A 36 27.09 -10.23 4.28
N ASN A 37 26.83 -10.64 3.05
CA ASN A 37 27.82 -11.19 2.15
C ASN A 37 28.81 -10.11 1.64
N ILE A 38 28.31 -8.91 1.32
CA ILE A 38 29.13 -7.81 0.77
C ILE A 38 29.81 -6.97 1.84
N ARG A 39 29.49 -7.16 3.10
CA ARG A 39 30.01 -6.35 4.22
C ARG A 39 31.54 -6.27 4.26
N ASN A 40 32.22 -7.32 3.84
CA ASN A 40 33.67 -7.43 3.88
C ASN A 40 34.32 -7.27 2.48
N ASP A 41 33.54 -6.89 1.48
CA ASP A 41 34.03 -6.64 0.15
C ASP A 41 34.57 -5.20 0.03
N PRO A 42 35.89 -5.01 -0.11
CA PRO A 42 36.49 -3.68 -0.18
C PRO A 42 36.21 -2.97 -1.51
N GLU A 43 35.77 -3.69 -2.54
CA GLU A 43 35.48 -3.16 -3.88
C GLU A 43 34.00 -2.81 -4.04
N ALA A 44 33.14 -3.15 -3.08
CA ALA A 44 31.73 -2.85 -3.15
C ALA A 44 31.46 -1.33 -3.18
N ASP A 45 30.83 -0.84 -4.24
CA ASP A 45 30.42 0.56 -4.36
C ASP A 45 29.05 0.77 -3.72
N ILE A 46 29.07 1.18 -2.44
CA ILE A 46 27.89 1.34 -1.62
C ILE A 46 27.66 2.80 -1.29
N SER A 47 26.44 3.26 -1.52
CA SER A 47 25.96 4.60 -1.15
C SER A 47 24.86 4.52 -0.11
N GLY A 48 24.71 5.57 0.70
CA GLY A 48 23.65 5.67 1.70
C GLY A 48 22.51 6.57 1.25
N ILE A 49 21.28 6.26 1.67
CA ILE A 49 20.13 7.15 1.59
C ILE A 49 19.81 7.61 3.02
N LYS A 50 19.77 8.92 3.25
CA LYS A 50 19.48 9.53 4.56
C LYS A 50 18.19 10.32 4.53
N ASP A 51 17.47 10.26 5.64
CA ASP A 51 16.30 11.09 5.90
C ASP A 51 16.69 12.52 6.33
N GLU A 52 15.68 13.35 6.53
CA GLU A 52 15.79 14.73 7.00
C GLU A 52 16.44 14.88 8.40
N ASN A 53 16.48 13.80 9.17
CA ASN A 53 17.11 13.74 10.49
C ASN A 53 18.56 13.19 10.45
N GLY A 54 19.03 12.82 9.25
CA GLY A 54 20.36 12.25 9.04
C GLY A 54 20.45 10.75 9.32
N ASN A 55 19.33 10.06 9.58
CA ASN A 55 19.30 8.62 9.76
C ASN A 55 19.46 7.91 8.41
N ILE A 56 20.17 6.78 8.39
CA ILE A 56 20.24 5.92 7.20
C ILE A 56 18.92 5.15 7.11
N ILE A 57 18.18 5.40 6.02
CA ILE A 57 16.89 4.78 5.72
C ILE A 57 16.97 3.86 4.49
N GLY A 58 18.12 3.82 3.82
CA GLY A 58 18.37 2.93 2.70
C GLY A 58 19.84 2.88 2.33
N LEU A 59 20.18 1.87 1.54
CA LEU A 59 21.50 1.67 0.93
C LEU A 59 21.30 1.41 -0.57
N VAL A 60 22.28 1.78 -1.35
CA VAL A 60 22.34 1.56 -2.79
C VAL A 60 23.67 0.91 -3.11
N LEU A 61 23.66 -0.28 -3.70
CA LEU A 61 24.83 -0.95 -4.20
C LEU A 61 24.87 -0.85 -5.73
N LEU A 62 25.94 -0.36 -6.27
CA LEU A 62 26.20 -0.40 -7.71
C LEU A 62 26.74 -1.78 -8.08
N ASN A 63 26.00 -2.53 -8.88
CA ASN A 63 26.49 -3.73 -9.52
C ASN A 63 26.97 -3.37 -10.93
N SER A 64 28.26 -3.54 -11.17
CA SER A 64 28.88 -3.24 -12.46
C SER A 64 28.38 -4.21 -13.54
N GLU A 65 28.43 -3.74 -14.78
CA GLU A 65 28.09 -4.57 -15.94
C GLU A 65 29.01 -5.80 -16.04
N THR A 66 28.37 -6.94 -16.29
CA THR A 66 29.06 -8.21 -16.56
C THR A 66 28.56 -8.76 -17.90
N GLU A 67 29.22 -9.84 -18.40
CA GLU A 67 28.77 -10.52 -19.64
C GLU A 67 27.34 -11.07 -19.53
N GLU A 68 26.86 -11.33 -18.29
CA GLU A 68 25.55 -11.96 -18.02
C GLU A 68 24.48 -10.94 -17.60
N SER A 69 24.87 -9.74 -17.14
CA SER A 69 23.90 -8.75 -16.66
C SER A 69 24.36 -7.31 -16.89
N PRO A 70 23.43 -6.39 -17.26
CA PRO A 70 23.74 -4.97 -17.37
C PRO A 70 24.04 -4.36 -16.01
N GLU A 71 24.67 -3.18 -16.02
CA GLU A 71 24.82 -2.38 -14.79
C GLU A 71 23.45 -2.06 -14.17
N PHE A 72 23.34 -2.23 -12.86
CA PHE A 72 22.15 -1.85 -12.12
C PHE A 72 22.47 -1.42 -10.69
N ARG A 73 21.54 -0.70 -10.07
CA ARG A 73 21.60 -0.30 -8.66
C ARG A 73 20.62 -1.09 -7.84
N ALA A 74 21.16 -1.90 -6.94
CA ALA A 74 20.38 -2.65 -5.97
C ALA A 74 20.05 -1.76 -4.76
N ILE A 75 18.76 -1.64 -4.42
CA ILE A 75 18.26 -0.78 -3.37
C ILE A 75 17.79 -1.61 -2.19
N PHE A 76 18.24 -1.24 -1.01
CA PHE A 76 17.88 -1.83 0.28
C PHE A 76 17.27 -0.74 1.13
N THR A 77 16.17 -1.03 1.84
CA THR A 77 15.55 -0.07 2.75
C THR A 77 14.99 -0.76 3.99
N ASN A 78 15.03 -0.07 5.12
CA ASN A 78 14.40 -0.52 6.37
C ASN A 78 13.13 0.27 6.72
N LEU A 79 12.63 1.12 5.83
CA LEU A 79 11.51 2.02 6.10
C LEU A 79 10.25 1.32 6.56
N VAL A 80 9.96 0.13 6.02
CA VAL A 80 8.77 -0.64 6.39
C VAL A 80 9.01 -1.39 7.70
N SER A 81 10.20 -1.95 7.91
CA SER A 81 10.56 -2.66 9.15
C SER A 81 10.70 -1.71 10.34
N SER A 82 11.18 -0.48 10.13
CA SER A 82 11.42 0.50 11.18
C SER A 82 10.16 1.23 11.69
N LYS A 83 9.06 1.19 10.92
CA LYS A 83 7.76 1.77 11.35
C LYS A 83 7.10 1.00 12.47
N MET A 84 7.55 -0.22 12.72
CA MET A 84 7.07 -1.10 13.77
C MET A 84 8.02 -1.08 14.98
N ILE A 85 7.58 -1.60 16.10
CA ILE A 85 8.44 -1.86 17.28
C ILE A 85 9.77 -2.42 16.78
N PRO A 86 10.93 -1.87 17.23
CA PRO A 86 12.24 -2.29 16.76
C PRO A 86 12.35 -3.82 16.76
N ASN A 87 12.24 -4.42 15.61
CA ASN A 87 12.44 -5.86 15.49
C ASN A 87 13.94 -6.13 15.28
N ASN A 88 14.34 -7.37 15.43
CA ASN A 88 15.74 -7.74 15.26
C ASN A 88 16.29 -7.40 13.86
N SER A 89 15.44 -7.38 12.82
CA SER A 89 15.86 -7.10 11.45
C SER A 89 16.22 -5.63 11.24
N ASP A 90 15.49 -4.70 11.83
CA ASP A 90 15.84 -3.26 11.75
C ASP A 90 17.17 -2.97 12.46
N ASN A 91 17.38 -3.53 13.65
CA ASN A 91 18.64 -3.42 14.34
C ASN A 91 19.82 -4.03 13.57
N GLN A 92 19.60 -5.15 12.87
CA GLN A 92 20.61 -5.79 12.03
C GLN A 92 20.93 -4.94 10.80
N PHE A 93 19.92 -4.42 10.10
CA PHE A 93 20.12 -3.54 8.94
C PHE A 93 20.95 -2.32 9.33
N LEU A 94 20.58 -1.61 10.38
CA LEU A 94 21.32 -0.44 10.87
C LEU A 94 22.73 -0.80 11.36
N GLY A 95 22.89 -1.97 11.98
CA GLY A 95 24.19 -2.49 12.40
C GLY A 95 25.14 -2.72 11.23
N ILE A 96 24.64 -3.31 10.15
CA ILE A 96 25.39 -3.51 8.91
C ILE A 96 25.67 -2.15 8.27
N ALA A 97 24.66 -1.31 8.07
CA ALA A 97 24.78 -0.01 7.42
C ALA A 97 25.84 0.90 8.07
N LYS A 98 25.94 0.87 9.43
CA LYS A 98 26.95 1.62 10.18
C LYS A 98 28.36 1.06 10.03
N SER A 99 28.52 -0.20 9.64
CA SER A 99 29.83 -0.85 9.43
C SER A 99 30.36 -0.70 8.02
N LEU A 100 29.53 -0.28 7.06
CA LEU A 100 29.90 -0.10 5.67
C LEU A 100 30.59 1.24 5.43
N LYS A 101 31.57 1.24 4.52
CA LYS A 101 32.13 2.49 3.98
C LYS A 101 31.21 2.98 2.88
N LEU A 102 30.55 4.11 3.11
CA LEU A 102 29.66 4.73 2.12
C LEU A 102 30.44 5.69 1.23
N ASN A 103 30.37 5.47 -0.08
CA ASN A 103 31.06 6.30 -1.08
C ASN A 103 30.31 7.61 -1.38
N ARG A 104 28.97 7.57 -1.29
CA ARG A 104 28.10 8.71 -1.54
C ARG A 104 26.90 8.69 -0.59
N ILE A 105 26.33 9.86 -0.33
CA ILE A 105 25.07 10.01 0.44
C ILE A 105 24.05 10.71 -0.45
N TYR A 106 22.89 10.13 -0.55
CA TYR A 106 21.67 10.73 -1.11
C TYR A 106 20.81 11.21 0.05
N ASN A 107 20.27 12.43 -0.05
CA ASN A 107 19.39 12.99 0.98
C ASN A 107 17.97 13.06 0.41
N THR A 108 17.00 12.61 1.21
CA THR A 108 15.57 12.65 0.85
C THR A 108 14.76 12.72 2.14
N THR A 109 13.45 12.66 2.07
CA THR A 109 12.60 12.47 3.26
C THR A 109 12.16 11.00 3.36
N ALA A 110 11.84 10.56 4.58
CA ALA A 110 11.28 9.22 4.79
C ALA A 110 9.98 9.02 3.96
N LYS A 111 9.20 10.12 3.80
CA LYS A 111 7.98 10.11 2.99
C LYS A 111 8.29 9.89 1.50
N GLU A 112 9.22 10.65 0.93
CA GLU A 112 9.60 10.53 -0.48
C GLU A 112 10.13 9.15 -0.82
N LEU A 113 10.99 8.56 0.04
CA LEU A 113 11.47 7.20 -0.19
C LEU A 113 10.35 6.16 -0.04
N THR A 114 9.39 6.37 0.87
CA THR A 114 8.20 5.51 0.98
C THR A 114 7.36 5.59 -0.30
N ASP A 115 7.08 6.80 -0.79
CA ASP A 115 6.30 7.01 -2.02
C ASP A 115 7.03 6.41 -3.24
N ALA A 116 8.36 6.56 -3.32
CA ALA A 116 9.18 5.94 -4.36
C ALA A 116 9.17 4.41 -4.32
N THR A 117 9.16 3.84 -3.13
CA THR A 117 9.08 2.38 -2.92
C THR A 117 7.71 1.85 -3.38
N ILE A 118 6.62 2.53 -3.02
CA ILE A 118 5.27 2.18 -3.46
C ILE A 118 5.17 2.26 -4.98
N GLU A 119 5.64 3.37 -5.57
CA GLU A 119 5.65 3.55 -7.03
C GLU A 119 6.41 2.43 -7.74
N TYR A 120 7.59 2.07 -7.22
CA TYR A 120 8.43 1.01 -7.82
C TYR A 120 7.69 -0.33 -7.89
N PHE A 121 7.10 -0.80 -6.77
CA PHE A 121 6.41 -2.09 -6.76
C PHE A 121 5.15 -2.08 -7.63
N SER A 122 4.39 -0.99 -7.64
CA SER A 122 3.21 -0.85 -8.49
C SER A 122 3.59 -0.77 -9.99
N PHE A 123 4.68 -0.05 -10.32
CA PHE A 123 5.21 0.02 -11.68
C PHE A 123 5.74 -1.33 -12.16
N SER A 124 6.48 -2.04 -11.30
CA SER A 124 7.00 -3.37 -11.61
C SER A 124 5.88 -4.39 -11.82
N LEU A 125 4.78 -4.28 -11.07
CA LEU A 125 3.58 -5.08 -11.30
C LEU A 125 2.97 -4.78 -12.67
N LEU A 126 2.78 -3.50 -13.00
CA LEU A 126 2.21 -3.06 -14.28
C LEU A 126 3.08 -3.54 -15.46
N ASN A 127 4.39 -3.48 -15.33
CA ASN A 127 5.35 -4.00 -16.30
C ASN A 127 5.53 -5.52 -16.26
N ARG A 128 4.74 -6.21 -15.44
CA ARG A 128 4.73 -7.68 -15.29
C ARG A 128 6.04 -8.30 -14.81
N GLN A 129 6.90 -7.52 -14.20
CA GLN A 129 8.13 -8.03 -13.57
C GLN A 129 7.84 -8.82 -12.28
N LEU A 130 6.71 -8.53 -11.63
CA LEU A 130 6.26 -9.20 -10.40
C LEU A 130 5.12 -10.21 -10.63
N CYS A 131 4.80 -10.54 -11.88
CA CYS A 131 3.69 -11.44 -12.21
C CYS A 131 4.09 -12.47 -13.26
N ASP A 132 4.55 -13.64 -12.83
CA ASP A 132 5.04 -14.72 -13.71
C ASP A 132 3.93 -15.36 -14.56
N ASN A 133 2.66 -15.22 -14.15
CA ASN A 133 1.53 -15.94 -14.77
C ASN A 133 0.57 -15.04 -15.57
N CYS A 134 0.83 -13.74 -15.66
CA CYS A 134 -0.09 -12.83 -16.33
C CYS A 134 0.15 -12.80 -17.83
N ILE A 135 -0.56 -13.67 -18.57
CA ILE A 135 -0.63 -13.66 -20.05
C ILE A 135 -1.80 -12.78 -20.53
N SER A 136 -2.53 -12.15 -19.61
CA SER A 136 -3.78 -11.49 -19.90
C SER A 136 -3.59 -10.29 -20.85
N LYS A 137 -4.50 -10.18 -21.80
CA LYS A 137 -4.74 -8.94 -22.54
C LYS A 137 -5.33 -7.90 -21.58
N LYS A 138 -5.06 -6.63 -21.84
CA LYS A 138 -5.73 -5.52 -21.13
C LYS A 138 -7.23 -5.72 -21.15
N GLU A 139 -7.83 -5.80 -19.95
CA GLU A 139 -9.28 -5.95 -19.81
C GLU A 139 -10.02 -4.69 -20.30
N PRO A 140 -11.28 -4.82 -20.78
CA PRO A 140 -12.07 -3.67 -21.19
C PRO A 140 -12.31 -2.69 -20.04
N TYR A 141 -12.39 -1.39 -20.33
CA TYR A 141 -12.58 -0.32 -19.32
C TYR A 141 -13.86 -0.50 -18.47
N ASN A 142 -14.91 -1.14 -18.98
CA ASN A 142 -16.11 -1.43 -18.19
C ASN A 142 -15.89 -2.41 -17.03
N MET A 143 -14.74 -3.06 -16.95
CA MET A 143 -14.34 -3.84 -15.78
C MET A 143 -13.95 -2.97 -14.57
N VAL A 144 -13.54 -1.73 -14.82
CA VAL A 144 -13.12 -0.77 -13.76
C VAL A 144 -14.08 0.40 -13.62
N TYR A 145 -15.09 0.53 -14.46
CA TYR A 145 -16.03 1.65 -14.47
C TYR A 145 -17.47 1.23 -14.74
N ILE A 146 -18.37 1.60 -13.83
CA ILE A 146 -19.82 1.51 -13.97
C ILE A 146 -20.40 2.89 -13.59
N GLU A 147 -20.99 3.59 -14.58
CA GLU A 147 -21.49 4.97 -14.43
C GLU A 147 -22.48 5.12 -13.27
N SER A 148 -23.44 4.22 -13.15
CA SER A 148 -24.43 4.27 -12.08
C SER A 148 -23.83 4.10 -10.68
N ARG A 149 -22.83 3.22 -10.54
CA ARG A 149 -22.08 3.02 -9.29
C ARG A 149 -21.20 4.23 -8.98
N ASN A 150 -20.50 4.77 -9.98
CA ASN A 150 -19.68 5.97 -9.84
C ASN A 150 -20.52 7.14 -9.31
N ALA A 151 -21.67 7.43 -9.95
CA ALA A 151 -22.58 8.47 -9.51
C ALA A 151 -23.14 8.23 -8.09
N ARG A 152 -23.39 6.96 -7.73
CA ARG A 152 -23.85 6.57 -6.41
C ARG A 152 -22.79 6.81 -5.33
N LEU A 153 -21.54 6.39 -5.58
CA LEU A 153 -20.42 6.61 -4.66
C LEU A 153 -20.13 8.09 -4.46
N LYS A 154 -20.20 8.91 -5.52
CA LYS A 154 -20.08 10.37 -5.38
C LYS A 154 -21.13 10.96 -4.43
N ARG A 155 -22.40 10.53 -4.53
CA ARG A 155 -23.44 10.97 -3.58
C ARG A 155 -23.16 10.56 -2.14
N ILE A 156 -22.59 9.35 -1.92
CA ILE A 156 -22.18 8.89 -0.58
C ILE A 156 -21.03 9.77 -0.06
N LEU A 157 -20.02 10.02 -0.88
CA LEU A 157 -18.86 10.86 -0.52
C LEU A 157 -19.23 12.32 -0.29
N ASP A 158 -20.17 12.90 -1.07
CA ASP A 158 -20.71 14.24 -0.81
C ASP A 158 -21.41 14.34 0.53
N LYS A 159 -22.15 13.30 0.91
CA LYS A 159 -22.87 13.24 2.18
C LYS A 159 -21.96 12.98 3.37
N TYR A 160 -20.90 12.20 3.18
CA TYR A 160 -19.92 11.79 4.18
C TYR A 160 -18.50 12.05 3.68
N PRO A 161 -18.08 13.32 3.59
CA PRO A 161 -16.82 13.68 2.96
C PRO A 161 -15.61 13.17 3.76
N PRO A 162 -14.71 12.38 3.14
CA PRO A 162 -13.44 12.01 3.72
C PRO A 162 -12.58 13.22 4.06
N LYS A 163 -11.72 13.09 5.07
CA LYS A 163 -10.83 14.16 5.51
C LYS A 163 -9.42 13.62 5.79
N GLY A 164 -8.44 14.49 5.64
CA GLY A 164 -7.05 14.22 6.01
C GLY A 164 -6.41 13.04 5.25
N GLU A 165 -5.56 12.29 5.94
CA GLU A 165 -4.92 11.09 5.40
C GLU A 165 -5.96 9.97 5.23
N LEU A 166 -6.12 9.51 4.01
CA LEU A 166 -7.18 8.60 3.59
C LEU A 166 -6.61 7.23 3.18
N LEU A 167 -7.11 6.17 3.80
CA LEU A 167 -6.86 4.78 3.43
C LEU A 167 -8.11 4.16 2.83
N GLU A 168 -8.00 3.56 1.66
CA GLU A 168 -9.02 2.68 1.08
C GLU A 168 -8.58 1.23 1.22
N ILE A 169 -9.35 0.45 1.99
CA ILE A 169 -9.13 -0.99 2.12
C ILE A 169 -9.99 -1.76 1.11
N CYS A 170 -9.47 -2.89 0.60
CA CYS A 170 -10.15 -3.73 -0.37
C CYS A 170 -10.58 -2.94 -1.62
N CYS A 171 -9.67 -2.16 -2.18
CA CYS A 171 -9.95 -1.30 -3.33
C CYS A 171 -10.27 -2.07 -4.63
N GLY A 172 -9.92 -3.36 -4.69
CA GLY A 172 -10.05 -4.18 -5.88
C GLY A 172 -9.35 -3.56 -7.09
N ASN A 173 -10.06 -3.43 -8.18
CA ASN A 173 -9.56 -2.78 -9.40
C ASN A 173 -9.78 -1.25 -9.44
N GLY A 174 -10.07 -0.62 -8.30
CA GLY A 174 -10.20 0.82 -8.18
C GLY A 174 -11.55 1.40 -8.63
N MET A 175 -12.57 0.58 -8.83
CA MET A 175 -13.90 1.06 -9.22
C MET A 175 -14.49 2.04 -8.19
N SER A 176 -14.11 1.95 -6.93
CA SER A 176 -14.46 2.89 -5.85
C SER A 176 -13.43 4.02 -5.70
N THR A 177 -12.18 3.77 -6.08
CA THR A 177 -11.10 4.76 -6.03
C THR A 177 -11.31 5.87 -7.07
N LEU A 178 -11.81 5.50 -8.25
CA LEU A 178 -12.04 6.44 -9.36
C LEU A 178 -12.95 7.63 -8.97
N PRO A 179 -14.17 7.43 -8.42
CA PRO A 179 -15.00 8.57 -7.98
C PRO A 179 -14.34 9.40 -6.88
N MET A 180 -13.51 8.81 -6.03
CA MET A 180 -12.72 9.58 -5.06
C MET A 180 -11.71 10.51 -5.75
N HIS A 181 -10.95 10.01 -6.74
CA HIS A 181 -10.03 10.83 -7.52
C HIS A 181 -10.76 11.95 -8.28
N GLU A 182 -11.91 11.65 -8.88
CA GLU A 182 -12.73 12.64 -9.59
C GLU A 182 -13.28 13.75 -8.68
N MET A 183 -13.41 13.47 -7.38
CA MET A 183 -13.80 14.44 -6.34
C MET A 183 -12.60 15.12 -5.66
N GLY A 184 -11.38 14.83 -6.09
CA GLY A 184 -10.16 15.44 -5.56
C GLY A 184 -9.58 14.77 -4.32
N TYR A 185 -10.07 13.60 -3.92
CA TYR A 185 -9.46 12.79 -2.87
C TYR A 185 -8.30 11.96 -3.42
N ASP A 186 -7.31 11.65 -2.59
CA ASP A 186 -6.12 10.88 -2.98
C ASP A 186 -5.84 9.76 -1.97
N PRO A 187 -6.66 8.70 -1.94
CA PRO A 187 -6.50 7.62 -0.98
C PRO A 187 -5.21 6.82 -1.22
N LEU A 188 -4.63 6.30 -0.14
CA LEU A 188 -3.76 5.15 -0.23
C LEU A 188 -4.66 3.91 -0.41
N ALA A 189 -4.63 3.31 -1.59
CA ALA A 189 -5.49 2.19 -1.95
C ALA A 189 -4.75 0.85 -1.73
N ILE A 190 -5.39 -0.08 -1.03
CA ILE A 190 -4.81 -1.41 -0.79
C ILE A 190 -5.78 -2.52 -1.13
N ASP A 191 -5.24 -3.59 -1.69
CA ASP A 191 -5.92 -4.87 -1.89
C ASP A 191 -4.90 -6.01 -1.88
N ASN A 192 -5.31 -7.22 -1.55
CA ASN A 192 -4.46 -8.40 -1.63
C ASN A 192 -4.52 -9.09 -3.00
N ASP A 193 -5.50 -8.76 -3.83
CA ASP A 193 -5.66 -9.31 -5.17
C ASP A 193 -4.80 -8.55 -6.19
N ARG A 194 -3.65 -9.13 -6.47
CA ARG A 194 -2.67 -8.61 -7.42
C ARG A 194 -3.26 -8.37 -8.82
N CYS A 195 -4.15 -9.25 -9.27
CA CYS A 195 -4.76 -9.12 -10.61
C CYS A 195 -5.75 -7.96 -10.67
N GLN A 196 -6.54 -7.75 -9.64
CA GLN A 196 -7.44 -6.61 -9.52
C GLN A 196 -6.66 -5.30 -9.54
N ILE A 197 -5.61 -5.19 -8.72
CA ILE A 197 -4.74 -3.99 -8.69
C ILE A 197 -4.12 -3.75 -10.08
N CYS A 198 -3.60 -4.78 -10.74
CA CYS A 198 -3.02 -4.66 -12.07
C CYS A 198 -4.02 -4.07 -13.08
N GLN A 199 -5.27 -4.54 -13.07
CA GLN A 199 -6.34 -3.99 -13.92
C GLN A 199 -6.57 -2.50 -13.65
N GLY A 200 -6.64 -2.10 -12.39
CA GLY A 200 -6.82 -0.71 -11.99
C GLY A 200 -5.68 0.20 -12.44
N LEU A 201 -4.44 -0.27 -12.32
CA LEU A 201 -3.25 0.43 -12.78
C LEU A 201 -3.18 0.53 -14.30
N GLU A 202 -3.52 -0.54 -15.04
CA GLU A 202 -3.55 -0.56 -16.51
C GLU A 202 -4.54 0.46 -17.13
N HIS A 203 -5.56 0.84 -16.36
CA HIS A 203 -6.58 1.80 -16.78
C HIS A 203 -6.42 3.19 -16.13
N ASP A 204 -5.31 3.46 -15.45
CA ASP A 204 -5.04 4.71 -14.72
C ASP A 204 -6.13 5.07 -13.68
N VAL A 205 -6.89 4.07 -13.23
CA VAL A 205 -7.90 4.22 -12.17
C VAL A 205 -7.24 4.22 -10.80
N LEU A 206 -6.24 3.35 -10.62
CA LEU A 206 -5.35 3.34 -9.48
C LEU A 206 -4.05 4.10 -9.83
N LYS A 207 -3.50 4.81 -8.87
CA LYS A 207 -2.24 5.57 -9.04
C LYS A 207 -1.05 4.77 -8.53
N LEU A 208 0.01 4.68 -9.32
CA LEU A 208 1.25 3.96 -8.98
C LEU A 208 1.81 4.35 -7.59
N LYS A 209 1.79 5.64 -7.26
CA LYS A 209 2.33 6.19 -6.00
C LYS A 209 1.43 5.97 -4.78
N ARG A 210 0.20 5.49 -5.00
CA ARG A 210 -0.84 5.41 -3.97
C ARG A 210 -1.51 4.04 -3.94
N THR A 211 -0.85 2.99 -4.44
CA THR A 211 -1.43 1.64 -4.50
C THR A 211 -0.45 0.61 -3.97
N ILE A 212 -0.91 -0.25 -3.06
CA ILE A 212 -0.09 -1.30 -2.45
C ILE A 212 -0.85 -2.62 -2.47
N ILE A 213 -0.15 -3.69 -2.87
CA ILE A 213 -0.63 -5.06 -2.67
C ILE A 213 -0.41 -5.42 -1.20
N LEU A 214 -1.49 -5.46 -0.43
CA LEU A 214 -1.42 -5.68 1.01
C LEU A 214 -2.68 -6.34 1.55
N ASP A 215 -2.49 -7.34 2.41
CA ASP A 215 -3.56 -8.01 3.13
C ASP A 215 -4.07 -7.11 4.28
N ALA A 216 -5.34 -6.72 4.19
CA ALA A 216 -5.97 -5.84 5.18
C ALA A 216 -6.11 -6.46 6.59
N THR A 217 -5.85 -7.75 6.76
CA THR A 217 -5.77 -8.40 8.07
C THR A 217 -4.43 -8.19 8.79
N LYS A 218 -3.51 -7.40 8.18
CA LYS A 218 -2.13 -7.20 8.69
C LYS A 218 -1.68 -5.74 8.64
N LEU A 219 -2.60 -4.78 8.61
CA LEU A 219 -2.30 -3.35 8.39
C LEU A 219 -1.36 -2.78 9.44
N THR A 220 -1.57 -3.09 10.72
CA THR A 220 -0.70 -2.62 11.82
C THR A 220 0.74 -3.13 11.71
N SER A 221 0.96 -4.15 10.89
CA SER A 221 2.30 -4.63 10.55
C SER A 221 3.04 -3.73 9.56
N PHE A 222 2.37 -2.78 8.92
CA PHE A 222 2.94 -1.95 7.85
C PHE A 222 2.76 -0.45 8.09
N PHE A 223 1.78 -0.08 8.88
CA PHE A 223 1.48 1.30 9.21
C PHE A 223 1.47 1.51 10.72
N PRO A 224 1.97 2.64 11.22
CA PRO A 224 1.84 3.01 12.62
C PRO A 224 0.37 3.13 13.03
N GLU A 225 0.07 2.86 14.28
CA GLU A 225 -1.25 3.17 14.85
C GLU A 225 -1.56 4.66 14.70
N ASN A 226 -2.84 4.98 14.55
CA ASN A 226 -3.32 6.37 14.42
C ASN A 226 -2.70 7.12 13.22
N SER A 227 -2.51 6.45 12.08
CA SER A 227 -1.93 7.03 10.87
C SER A 227 -2.93 7.75 9.98
N PHE A 228 -4.21 7.34 10.01
CA PHE A 228 -5.21 7.81 9.06
C PHE A 228 -6.34 8.59 9.75
N ASP A 229 -6.78 9.66 9.10
CA ASP A 229 -7.93 10.46 9.53
C ASP A 229 -9.25 9.84 9.05
N THR A 230 -9.20 9.16 7.91
CA THR A 230 -10.36 8.48 7.33
C THR A 230 -9.96 7.11 6.78
N ILE A 231 -10.78 6.10 7.05
CA ILE A 231 -10.66 4.78 6.41
C ILE A 231 -11.97 4.48 5.68
N VAL A 232 -11.86 4.07 4.42
CA VAL A 232 -13.02 3.69 3.61
C VAL A 232 -12.86 2.28 3.07
N GLY A 233 -13.99 1.62 2.83
CA GLY A 233 -14.05 0.33 2.15
C GLY A 233 -15.40 0.19 1.46
N PHE A 234 -15.40 0.16 0.13
CA PHE A 234 -16.63 0.15 -0.64
C PHE A 234 -16.91 -1.21 -1.27
N MET A 235 -18.13 -1.69 -1.06
CA MET A 235 -18.57 -2.99 -1.54
C MET A 235 -17.64 -4.10 -1.04
N LEU A 236 -17.35 -4.05 0.26
CA LEU A 236 -16.57 -5.09 0.93
C LEU A 236 -17.18 -6.45 0.60
N GLY A 237 -16.34 -7.42 0.34
CA GLY A 237 -16.73 -8.71 -0.24
C GLY A 237 -17.78 -9.46 0.57
N THR A 238 -18.22 -10.62 0.06
CA THR A 238 -19.30 -11.38 0.69
C THR A 238 -18.88 -11.96 2.04
N ILE A 239 -19.68 -11.70 3.08
CA ILE A 239 -19.45 -12.14 4.45
C ILE A 239 -20.30 -13.37 4.74
N TYR A 240 -19.64 -14.48 5.02
CA TYR A 240 -20.26 -15.75 5.42
C TYR A 240 -19.85 -16.14 6.84
N PRO A 241 -20.58 -17.04 7.50
CA PRO A 241 -20.18 -17.54 8.83
C PRO A 241 -18.77 -18.11 8.90
N PHE A 242 -18.28 -18.73 7.82
CA PHE A 242 -16.95 -19.34 7.79
C PHE A 242 -15.79 -18.34 7.61
N ASN A 243 -16.05 -17.15 7.04
CA ASN A 243 -15.02 -16.12 6.84
C ASN A 243 -15.19 -14.91 7.77
N LYS A 244 -16.17 -14.96 8.69
CA LYS A 244 -16.48 -13.87 9.63
C LYS A 244 -15.25 -13.41 10.41
N GLY A 245 -14.42 -14.33 10.90
CA GLY A 245 -13.19 -14.02 11.65
C GLY A 245 -12.18 -13.21 10.86
N ILE A 246 -12.11 -13.37 9.53
CA ILE A 246 -11.25 -12.57 8.64
C ILE A 246 -11.73 -11.11 8.65
N TRP A 247 -13.04 -10.90 8.54
CA TRP A 247 -13.63 -9.56 8.57
C TRP A 247 -13.50 -8.89 9.93
N GLU A 248 -13.65 -9.64 11.02
CA GLU A 248 -13.42 -9.15 12.39
C GLU A 248 -11.96 -8.70 12.57
N GLN A 249 -10.99 -9.49 12.10
CA GLN A 249 -9.58 -9.13 12.13
C GLN A 249 -9.30 -7.89 11.28
N MET A 250 -9.87 -7.81 10.08
CA MET A 250 -9.70 -6.65 9.19
C MET A 250 -10.23 -5.36 9.84
N MET A 251 -11.41 -5.41 10.50
CA MET A 251 -11.95 -4.26 11.22
C MET A 251 -11.07 -3.87 12.42
N PHE A 252 -10.57 -4.85 13.17
CA PHE A 252 -9.60 -4.60 14.24
C PHE A 252 -8.36 -3.87 13.74
N GLU A 253 -7.75 -4.35 12.66
CA GLU A 253 -6.59 -3.72 12.04
C GLU A 253 -6.88 -2.29 11.57
N ALA A 254 -8.01 -2.09 10.87
CA ALA A 254 -8.42 -0.79 10.38
C ALA A 254 -8.64 0.21 11.52
N VAL A 255 -9.34 -0.20 12.58
CA VAL A 255 -9.60 0.66 13.75
C VAL A 255 -8.30 1.11 14.43
N ASN A 256 -7.32 0.22 14.55
CA ASN A 256 -6.02 0.58 15.17
C ASN A 256 -5.26 1.65 14.35
N LEU A 257 -5.44 1.67 13.04
CA LEU A 257 -4.85 2.70 12.18
C LEU A 257 -5.61 4.02 12.19
N LEU A 258 -6.87 4.03 12.61
CA LEU A 258 -7.69 5.24 12.61
C LEU A 258 -7.29 6.13 13.78
N LYS A 259 -7.07 7.42 13.53
CA LYS A 259 -6.79 8.41 14.57
C LYS A 259 -7.99 8.59 15.52
N PRO A 260 -7.78 9.02 16.78
CA PRO A 260 -8.87 9.47 17.63
C PRO A 260 -9.69 10.57 16.93
N GLY A 261 -11.02 10.41 16.89
CA GLY A 261 -11.91 11.29 16.12
C GLY A 261 -11.93 11.03 14.61
N GLY A 262 -11.16 10.06 14.14
CA GLY A 262 -11.15 9.66 12.73
C GLY A 262 -12.43 8.94 12.31
N MET A 263 -12.73 8.99 11.01
CA MET A 263 -13.96 8.46 10.41
C MET A 263 -13.72 7.13 9.70
N ILE A 264 -14.62 6.18 9.89
CA ILE A 264 -14.71 4.97 9.08
C ILE A 264 -16.02 4.96 8.27
N LEU A 265 -15.92 4.71 6.95
CA LEU A 265 -17.04 4.66 6.02
C LEU A 265 -16.96 3.37 5.19
N LEU A 266 -17.92 2.47 5.40
CA LEU A 266 -17.95 1.17 4.75
C LEU A 266 -19.26 0.96 4.00
N THR A 267 -19.21 0.18 2.91
CA THR A 267 -20.41 -0.29 2.23
C THR A 267 -20.35 -1.79 1.95
N VAL A 268 -21.52 -2.41 1.94
CA VAL A 268 -21.75 -3.81 1.55
C VAL A 268 -23.03 -3.95 0.75
N ASN A 269 -23.25 -5.13 0.20
CA ASN A 269 -24.48 -5.42 -0.55
C ASN A 269 -25.66 -5.78 0.36
N LYS A 270 -25.45 -6.54 1.43
CA LYS A 270 -26.52 -7.10 2.26
C LYS A 270 -26.54 -6.53 3.66
N LYS A 271 -27.75 -6.45 4.24
CA LYS A 271 -27.94 -5.99 5.62
C LYS A 271 -27.20 -6.87 6.62
N GLU A 272 -27.29 -8.16 6.45
CA GLU A 272 -26.68 -9.16 7.33
C GLU A 272 -25.15 -9.05 7.35
N GLU A 273 -24.54 -8.70 6.20
CA GLU A 273 -23.11 -8.44 6.10
C GLU A 273 -22.73 -7.19 6.89
N MET A 274 -23.53 -6.13 6.78
CA MET A 274 -23.30 -4.90 7.55
C MET A 274 -23.49 -5.09 9.05
N GLU A 275 -24.44 -5.93 9.46
CA GLU A 275 -24.65 -6.27 10.88
C GLU A 275 -23.40 -6.95 11.47
N VAL A 276 -22.74 -7.83 10.73
CA VAL A 276 -21.47 -8.46 11.15
C VAL A 276 -20.36 -7.44 11.31
N LEU A 277 -20.19 -6.55 10.32
CA LEU A 277 -19.17 -5.48 10.40
C LEU A 277 -19.45 -4.51 11.55
N LYS A 278 -20.72 -4.14 11.75
CA LYS A 278 -21.12 -3.26 12.86
C LYS A 278 -20.74 -3.87 14.20
N VAL A 279 -21.04 -5.14 14.43
CA VAL A 279 -20.66 -5.83 15.69
C VAL A 279 -19.15 -5.82 15.88
N ALA A 280 -18.38 -6.07 14.82
CA ALA A 280 -16.91 -6.02 14.88
C ALA A 280 -16.40 -4.61 15.23
N LEU A 281 -17.00 -3.57 14.67
CA LEU A 281 -16.63 -2.17 14.92
C LEU A 281 -17.05 -1.72 16.33
N ASP A 282 -18.26 -2.07 16.79
CA ASP A 282 -18.73 -1.79 18.15
C ASP A 282 -17.79 -2.44 19.19
N ASN A 283 -17.34 -3.68 18.96
CA ASN A 283 -16.37 -4.38 19.82
C ASN A 283 -15.00 -3.69 19.86
N ASN A 284 -14.68 -2.86 18.89
CA ASN A 284 -13.47 -2.05 18.81
C ASN A 284 -13.70 -0.57 19.15
N ASN A 285 -14.78 -0.25 19.87
CA ASN A 285 -15.13 1.08 20.37
C ASN A 285 -15.34 2.13 19.25
N ILE A 286 -15.85 1.72 18.10
CA ILE A 286 -16.29 2.66 17.06
C ILE A 286 -17.76 3.00 17.31
N GLU A 287 -18.04 4.27 17.52
CA GLU A 287 -19.43 4.77 17.60
C GLU A 287 -19.95 5.06 16.19
N GLY A 288 -20.94 4.30 15.74
CA GLY A 288 -21.43 4.44 14.38
C GLY A 288 -22.83 3.91 14.14
N LYS A 289 -23.33 4.11 12.94
CA LYS A 289 -24.67 3.70 12.52
C LYS A 289 -24.67 3.04 11.16
N MET A 290 -25.58 2.08 11.02
CA MET A 290 -25.97 1.51 9.73
C MET A 290 -27.03 2.39 9.07
N ILE A 291 -26.96 2.51 7.77
CA ILE A 291 -27.87 3.31 6.96
C ILE A 291 -28.32 2.46 5.79
N ASP A 292 -29.64 2.35 5.64
CA ASP A 292 -30.24 1.76 4.45
C ASP A 292 -30.04 2.71 3.27
N ASN A 293 -29.34 2.22 2.25
CA ASN A 293 -29.03 2.91 1.00
C ASN A 293 -29.51 2.06 -0.18
N THR A 294 -30.52 1.21 0.04
CA THR A 294 -31.02 0.30 -0.99
C THR A 294 -31.58 1.04 -2.20
N ASP A 295 -31.30 0.48 -3.37
CA ASP A 295 -31.79 0.95 -4.66
C ASP A 295 -32.25 -0.28 -5.46
N GLU A 296 -33.52 -0.33 -5.82
CA GLU A 296 -34.09 -1.46 -6.56
C GLU A 296 -33.39 -1.73 -7.90
N LYS A 297 -32.76 -0.72 -8.49
CA LYS A 297 -32.04 -0.80 -9.77
C LYS A 297 -30.54 -1.09 -9.63
N GLY A 298 -30.02 -1.10 -8.41
CA GLY A 298 -28.62 -1.26 -8.12
C GLY A 298 -28.32 -2.52 -7.30
N ILE A 299 -27.12 -3.06 -7.48
CA ILE A 299 -26.62 -4.20 -6.67
C ILE A 299 -25.44 -3.81 -5.79
N TYR A 300 -24.91 -2.61 -5.95
CA TYR A 300 -23.71 -2.15 -5.23
C TYR A 300 -24.10 -1.20 -4.09
N ASP A 301 -23.30 -1.22 -3.00
CA ASP A 301 -23.29 -0.21 -1.95
C ASP A 301 -24.69 0.00 -1.31
N GLN A 302 -25.43 -1.10 -1.08
CA GLN A 302 -26.82 -1.09 -0.60
C GLN A 302 -26.93 -0.69 0.88
N TRP A 303 -25.92 -1.02 1.68
CA TRP A 303 -25.84 -0.70 3.10
C TRP A 303 -24.58 0.08 3.39
N ILE A 304 -24.70 1.14 4.15
CA ILE A 304 -23.59 2.02 4.57
C ILE A 304 -23.41 1.91 6.08
N TYR A 305 -22.18 1.84 6.52
CA TYR A 305 -21.79 2.12 7.88
C TYR A 305 -20.96 3.40 7.92
N ILE A 306 -21.29 4.30 8.82
CA ILE A 306 -20.51 5.50 9.13
C ILE A 306 -20.28 5.55 10.64
N GLY A 307 -19.02 5.67 11.06
CA GLY A 307 -18.65 5.73 12.47
C GLY A 307 -17.41 6.57 12.71
N THR A 308 -17.16 6.83 13.97
CA THR A 308 -15.98 7.57 14.46
C THR A 308 -15.32 6.80 15.61
N ARG A 309 -14.01 6.92 15.69
CA ARG A 309 -13.21 6.37 16.78
C ARG A 309 -13.12 7.31 17.96
#